data_1824cd8d75842e13f15a0c8f1c1fc306
#
_entry.id   1824cd8d75842e13f15a0c8f1c1fc306
#
_cell.length_a   1.000
_cell.length_b   1.000
_cell.length_c   1.000
_cell.angle_alpha   90.00
_cell.angle_beta   90.00
_cell.angle_gamma   90.00
#
_symmetry.space_group_name_H-M   'P 1'
#
loop_
_entity.id
_entity.type
_entity.pdbx_description
1 polymer ?
#
loop_
_entity_poly.entity_id
_entity_poly.type
_entity_poly.pdbx_seq_one_letter_code
_entity_poly.pdbx_strand_id
1 'polypeptide(L)'
;MENVDKELLKEISDIDGEIKGAYNIRKNGKGIERKVTENVNIVTKQDKPGIDIFVKENTKFEFVHIPVIITESGLNDVVYNDFYIGKNANVVIIAGCGIHNDHHKDSQHDGIHRFFLEEGAKVKYIEKHYGEGSGDGKRILNPVTEVYLKEGSNMEMETVQIKGVDSTIRTTKGVLENNTSLVILEKIMTHGNQTAKTSFNVELNGENSSTKVTSRSVATENSVQQFESHVEGNSKCFGHVECDAIIKDSAKVI
;
A
#
# COMPACT_ATOMS: atom_id res chain seq x y z
N MET A 1 15.14 -3.56 18.95
CA MET A 1 15.06 -2.67 17.77
C MET A 1 15.98 -1.48 18.00
N GLU A 2 16.77 -1.12 17.00
CA GLU A 2 17.65 0.05 17.01
C GLU A 2 16.84 1.34 16.92
N ASN A 3 17.48 2.52 17.16
CA ASN A 3 16.75 3.78 17.07
C ASN A 3 16.18 4.06 15.68
N VAL A 4 16.95 3.76 14.62
CA VAL A 4 16.53 3.88 13.23
C VAL A 4 15.26 3.06 12.94
N ASP A 5 15.17 1.83 13.47
CA ASP A 5 13.98 0.99 13.31
C ASP A 5 12.71 1.66 13.89
N LYS A 6 12.85 2.27 15.07
CA LYS A 6 11.73 2.95 15.74
C LYS A 6 11.27 4.19 14.99
N GLU A 7 12.22 4.96 14.47
CA GLU A 7 11.94 6.14 13.65
C GLU A 7 11.22 5.73 12.36
N LEU A 8 11.71 4.71 11.65
CA LEU A 8 11.05 4.19 10.47
C LEU A 8 9.62 3.69 10.77
N LEU A 9 9.43 2.90 11.85
CA LEU A 9 8.10 2.42 12.24
C LEU A 9 7.12 3.55 12.52
N LYS A 10 7.59 4.63 13.14
CA LYS A 10 6.77 5.81 13.41
C LYS A 10 6.33 6.48 12.11
N GLU A 11 7.26 6.68 11.17
CA GLU A 11 6.98 7.33 9.88
C GLU A 11 6.02 6.53 9.00
N ILE A 12 6.18 5.19 8.93
CA ILE A 12 5.43 4.36 7.99
C ILE A 12 4.13 3.77 8.55
N SER A 13 3.95 3.72 9.86
CA SER A 13 2.81 3.03 10.46
C SER A 13 2.19 3.74 11.67
N ASP A 14 2.60 4.97 11.97
CA ASP A 14 2.16 5.75 13.13
C ASP A 14 2.35 5.00 14.47
N ILE A 15 3.30 4.07 14.52
CA ILE A 15 3.60 3.30 15.72
C ILE A 15 4.56 4.12 16.60
N ASP A 16 4.01 4.69 17.67
CA ASP A 16 4.76 5.38 18.73
C ASP A 16 4.31 4.80 20.08
N GLY A 17 4.89 3.64 20.44
CA GLY A 17 4.55 2.91 21.65
C GLY A 17 3.79 1.60 21.42
N GLU A 18 2.70 1.35 22.16
CA GLU A 18 1.95 0.10 22.06
C GLU A 18 1.13 0.02 20.76
N ILE A 19 1.30 -1.09 20.01
CA ILE A 19 0.55 -1.36 18.78
C ILE A 19 -0.83 -1.92 19.13
N LYS A 20 -1.87 -1.24 18.67
CA LYS A 20 -3.26 -1.69 18.84
C LYS A 20 -3.63 -2.72 17.76
N GLY A 21 -4.34 -3.77 18.18
CA GLY A 21 -4.84 -4.81 17.27
C GLY A 21 -3.80 -5.87 16.92
N ALA A 22 -3.98 -6.50 15.75
CA ALA A 22 -3.06 -7.48 15.22
C ALA A 22 -1.90 -6.82 14.47
N TYR A 23 -0.73 -7.46 14.46
CA TYR A 23 0.38 -6.95 13.68
C TYR A 23 1.38 -8.03 13.26
N ASN A 24 2.14 -7.73 12.21
CA ASN A 24 3.29 -8.50 11.78
C ASN A 24 4.39 -7.55 11.29
N ILE A 25 5.43 -7.38 12.09
CA ILE A 25 6.58 -6.53 11.76
C ILE A 25 7.60 -7.35 11.00
N ARG A 26 8.08 -6.81 9.87
CA ARG A 26 9.11 -7.42 9.04
C ARG A 26 10.33 -6.51 8.99
N LYS A 27 11.52 -7.09 9.16
CA LYS A 27 12.80 -6.37 9.02
C LYS A 27 13.78 -7.19 8.17
N ASN A 28 14.38 -6.55 7.16
CA ASN A 28 15.41 -7.14 6.31
C ASN A 28 15.03 -8.54 5.79
N GLY A 29 13.86 -8.65 5.19
CA GLY A 29 13.35 -9.90 4.61
C GLY A 29 12.83 -10.93 5.63
N LYS A 30 12.77 -10.65 6.93
CA LYS A 30 12.35 -11.58 7.98
C LYS A 30 11.23 -11.02 8.84
N GLY A 31 10.26 -11.86 9.20
CA GLY A 31 9.31 -11.54 10.27
C GLY A 31 10.02 -11.52 11.61
N ILE A 32 9.91 -10.42 12.35
CA ILE A 32 10.59 -10.25 13.65
C ILE A 32 9.63 -10.27 14.84
N GLU A 33 8.39 -9.83 14.64
CA GLU A 33 7.38 -9.81 15.70
C GLU A 33 5.98 -9.96 15.11
N ARG A 34 5.10 -10.67 15.82
CA ARG A 34 3.71 -10.90 15.41
C ARG A 34 2.79 -10.97 16.61
N LYS A 35 1.61 -10.38 16.47
CA LYS A 35 0.49 -10.51 17.40
C LYS A 35 -0.80 -10.75 16.62
N VAL A 36 -1.58 -11.70 17.07
CA VAL A 36 -2.94 -11.96 16.58
C VAL A 36 -3.96 -11.51 17.63
N THR A 37 -5.22 -11.38 17.22
CA THR A 37 -6.34 -11.07 18.14
C THR A 37 -7.38 -12.18 18.05
N GLU A 38 -8.46 -12.06 18.83
CA GLU A 38 -9.58 -12.99 18.71
C GLU A 38 -10.20 -12.95 17.30
N ASN A 39 -10.21 -11.78 16.65
CA ASN A 39 -10.85 -11.55 15.36
C ASN A 39 -9.91 -11.61 14.17
N VAL A 40 -8.60 -11.51 14.38
CA VAL A 40 -7.59 -11.48 13.31
C VAL A 40 -6.54 -12.55 13.54
N ASN A 41 -6.40 -13.46 12.57
CA ASN A 41 -5.34 -14.43 12.51
C ASN A 41 -4.33 -14.08 11.41
N ILE A 42 -3.05 -14.32 11.66
CA ILE A 42 -1.95 -14.07 10.71
C ILE A 42 -1.10 -15.34 10.60
N VAL A 43 -1.02 -15.89 9.40
CA VAL A 43 -0.31 -17.15 9.12
C VAL A 43 0.82 -16.90 8.13
N THR A 44 1.99 -17.48 8.36
CA THR A 44 3.10 -17.42 7.41
C THR A 44 2.81 -18.33 6.21
N LYS A 45 2.96 -17.83 4.99
CA LYS A 45 2.85 -18.64 3.78
C LYS A 45 3.93 -19.72 3.74
N GLN A 46 3.58 -20.87 3.17
CA GLN A 46 4.50 -22.02 3.08
C GLN A 46 5.19 -22.12 1.72
N ASP A 47 4.64 -21.50 0.70
CA ASP A 47 5.06 -21.59 -0.71
C ASP A 47 5.95 -20.42 -1.17
N LYS A 48 5.87 -19.29 -0.46
CA LYS A 48 6.59 -18.05 -0.82
C LYS A 48 6.73 -17.12 0.38
N PRO A 49 7.65 -16.13 0.36
CA PRO A 49 7.75 -15.13 1.42
C PRO A 49 6.45 -14.35 1.58
N GLY A 50 5.92 -14.25 2.79
CA GLY A 50 4.70 -13.48 3.06
C GLY A 50 3.79 -14.09 4.10
N ILE A 51 2.59 -13.53 4.18
CA ILE A 51 1.58 -13.89 5.19
C ILE A 51 0.18 -13.93 4.58
N ASP A 52 -0.68 -14.75 5.18
CA ASP A 52 -2.13 -14.72 5.02
C ASP A 52 -2.76 -14.11 6.26
N ILE A 53 -3.59 -13.10 6.07
CA ILE A 53 -4.31 -12.38 7.13
C ILE A 53 -5.79 -12.70 7.00
N PHE A 54 -6.37 -13.29 8.03
CA PHE A 54 -7.77 -13.67 8.09
C PHE A 54 -8.50 -12.81 9.12
N VAL A 55 -9.48 -12.02 8.68
CA VAL A 55 -10.38 -11.26 9.54
C VAL A 55 -11.71 -12.00 9.60
N LYS A 56 -12.16 -12.35 10.81
CA LYS A 56 -13.43 -13.07 11.01
C LYS A 56 -14.62 -12.27 10.51
N GLU A 57 -15.65 -12.98 10.09
CA GLU A 57 -16.94 -12.39 9.75
C GLU A 57 -17.55 -11.61 10.94
N ASN A 58 -18.30 -10.57 10.64
CA ASN A 58 -18.98 -9.72 11.60
C ASN A 58 -18.06 -9.00 12.61
N THR A 59 -16.76 -8.96 12.36
CA THR A 59 -15.81 -8.14 13.14
C THR A 59 -16.25 -6.67 13.08
N LYS A 60 -16.53 -6.06 14.23
CA LYS A 60 -17.12 -4.71 14.26
C LYS A 60 -16.12 -3.61 13.93
N PHE A 61 -14.92 -3.72 14.48
CA PHE A 61 -13.82 -2.81 14.23
C PHE A 61 -12.52 -3.42 14.77
N GLU A 62 -11.48 -3.47 13.93
CA GLU A 62 -10.18 -4.02 14.29
C GLU A 62 -9.07 -3.29 13.54
N PHE A 63 -7.84 -3.29 14.11
CA PHE A 63 -6.64 -2.79 13.45
C PHE A 63 -5.70 -3.93 13.08
N VAL A 64 -5.06 -3.80 11.91
CA VAL A 64 -3.99 -4.69 11.47
C VAL A 64 -2.81 -3.85 10.98
N HIS A 65 -1.62 -4.06 11.54
CA HIS A 65 -0.40 -3.36 11.13
C HIS A 65 0.59 -4.33 10.48
N ILE A 66 1.08 -4.00 9.29
CA ILE A 66 2.06 -4.81 8.55
C ILE A 66 3.26 -3.97 8.06
N PRO A 67 4.00 -3.31 8.96
CA PRO A 67 5.15 -2.51 8.57
C PRO A 67 6.33 -3.38 8.13
N VAL A 68 7.08 -2.87 7.15
CA VAL A 68 8.35 -3.43 6.67
C VAL A 68 9.46 -2.41 6.82
N ILE A 69 10.57 -2.83 7.40
CA ILE A 69 11.79 -2.03 7.58
C ILE A 69 12.94 -2.68 6.81
N ILE A 70 13.64 -1.90 6.01
CA ILE A 70 14.88 -2.31 5.36
C ILE A 70 16.00 -1.36 5.79
N THR A 71 17.01 -1.93 6.43
CA THR A 71 18.22 -1.24 6.89
C THR A 71 19.49 -1.89 6.35
N GLU A 72 19.36 -3.00 5.62
CA GLU A 72 20.46 -3.71 4.98
C GLU A 72 20.60 -3.26 3.52
N SER A 73 21.75 -2.68 3.19
CA SER A 73 22.07 -2.22 1.84
C SER A 73 22.29 -3.39 0.88
N GLY A 74 21.72 -3.28 -0.31
CA GLY A 74 21.80 -4.33 -1.33
C GLY A 74 20.75 -5.42 -1.18
N LEU A 75 19.80 -5.27 -0.27
CA LEU A 75 18.70 -6.22 -0.11
C LEU A 75 17.63 -5.98 -1.19
N ASN A 76 17.20 -7.08 -1.81
CA ASN A 76 15.98 -7.12 -2.63
C ASN A 76 14.98 -8.05 -1.93
N ASP A 77 13.93 -7.48 -1.36
CA ASP A 77 12.90 -8.19 -0.60
C ASP A 77 11.57 -8.18 -1.35
N VAL A 78 11.07 -9.37 -1.69
CA VAL A 78 9.75 -9.55 -2.31
C VAL A 78 8.85 -10.27 -1.33
N VAL A 79 7.64 -9.71 -1.05
CA VAL A 79 6.72 -10.27 -0.08
C VAL A 79 5.28 -10.32 -0.60
N TYR A 80 4.57 -11.40 -0.32
CA TYR A 80 3.18 -11.64 -0.73
C TYR A 80 2.27 -11.66 0.49
N ASN A 81 1.36 -10.71 0.60
CA ASN A 81 0.42 -10.63 1.69
C ASN A 81 -1.01 -10.71 1.16
N ASP A 82 -1.75 -11.74 1.56
CA ASP A 82 -3.14 -11.94 1.17
C ASP A 82 -4.06 -11.65 2.35
N PHE A 83 -5.07 -10.81 2.14
CA PHE A 83 -6.02 -10.37 3.14
C PHE A 83 -7.38 -10.96 2.82
N TYR A 84 -7.86 -11.85 3.67
CA TYR A 84 -9.19 -12.47 3.59
C TYR A 84 -10.11 -11.81 4.61
N ILE A 85 -10.98 -10.94 4.14
CA ILE A 85 -11.87 -10.15 5.00
C ILE A 85 -13.25 -10.77 5.01
N GLY A 86 -13.65 -11.32 6.15
CA GLY A 86 -14.90 -12.03 6.32
C GLY A 86 -16.14 -11.16 6.12
N LYS A 87 -17.28 -11.79 5.89
CA LYS A 87 -18.57 -11.15 5.65
C LYS A 87 -18.93 -10.13 6.73
N ASN A 88 -19.34 -8.92 6.32
CA ASN A 88 -19.71 -7.80 7.19
C ASN A 88 -18.59 -7.37 8.19
N ALA A 89 -17.35 -7.78 7.98
CA ALA A 89 -16.24 -7.32 8.82
C ALA A 89 -15.86 -5.87 8.51
N ASN A 90 -15.40 -5.15 9.54
CA ASN A 90 -14.90 -3.78 9.41
C ASN A 90 -13.50 -3.71 10.01
N VAL A 91 -12.51 -3.34 9.20
CA VAL A 91 -11.10 -3.34 9.59
C VAL A 91 -10.32 -2.16 9.00
N VAL A 92 -9.38 -1.65 9.79
CA VAL A 92 -8.37 -0.69 9.33
C VAL A 92 -7.03 -1.41 9.21
N ILE A 93 -6.45 -1.40 8.03
CA ILE A 93 -5.16 -2.04 7.75
C ILE A 93 -4.14 -0.94 7.46
N ILE A 94 -3.06 -0.93 8.23
CA ILE A 94 -1.98 0.04 8.10
C ILE A 94 -0.73 -0.72 7.66
N ALA A 95 -0.34 -0.47 6.43
CA ALA A 95 0.87 -0.99 5.83
C ALA A 95 1.90 0.13 5.68
N GLY A 96 3.14 -0.24 5.49
CA GLY A 96 4.13 0.74 5.12
C GLY A 96 5.50 0.09 4.94
N CYS A 97 6.31 0.70 4.09
CA CYS A 97 7.70 0.29 3.94
C CYS A 97 8.63 1.49 4.11
N GLY A 98 9.60 1.33 5.02
CA GLY A 98 10.69 2.28 5.26
C GLY A 98 12.03 1.67 4.86
N ILE A 99 12.79 2.39 4.03
CA ILE A 99 14.15 2.00 3.64
C ILE A 99 15.13 3.04 4.17
N HIS A 100 16.05 2.60 5.04
CA HIS A 100 17.23 3.35 5.44
C HIS A 100 18.46 2.79 4.71
N ASN A 101 19.14 3.62 3.91
CA ASN A 101 20.30 3.19 3.13
C ASN A 101 21.44 4.22 3.22
N ASP A 102 22.48 3.88 3.99
CA ASP A 102 23.70 4.69 4.15
C ASP A 102 24.86 4.23 3.26
N HIS A 103 24.61 3.30 2.33
CA HIS A 103 25.63 2.68 1.51
C HIS A 103 25.41 2.87 0.00
N HIS A 104 26.23 2.18 -0.82
CA HIS A 104 26.27 2.37 -2.28
C HIS A 104 25.39 1.39 -3.07
N LYS A 105 24.90 0.31 -2.44
CA LYS A 105 24.07 -0.67 -3.13
C LYS A 105 22.59 -0.31 -3.02
N ASP A 106 21.85 -0.51 -4.10
CA ASP A 106 20.42 -0.29 -4.11
C ASP A 106 19.68 -1.25 -3.17
N SER A 107 18.71 -0.74 -2.43
CA SER A 107 17.80 -1.54 -1.60
C SER A 107 16.39 -1.44 -2.15
N GLN A 108 15.72 -2.58 -2.28
CA GLN A 108 14.41 -2.67 -2.93
C GLN A 108 13.44 -3.49 -2.08
N HIS A 109 12.18 -3.06 -2.06
CA HIS A 109 11.07 -3.84 -1.53
C HIS A 109 9.89 -3.85 -2.50
N ASP A 110 9.42 -5.05 -2.84
CA ASP A 110 8.26 -5.29 -3.68
C ASP A 110 7.18 -5.98 -2.85
N GLY A 111 6.24 -5.19 -2.34
CA GLY A 111 5.08 -5.68 -1.60
C GLY A 111 3.92 -6.02 -2.55
N ILE A 112 3.53 -7.30 -2.62
CA ILE A 112 2.35 -7.74 -3.37
C ILE A 112 1.22 -8.00 -2.37
N HIS A 113 0.19 -7.16 -2.40
CA HIS A 113 -0.95 -7.20 -1.48
C HIS A 113 -2.22 -7.56 -2.24
N ARG A 114 -2.91 -8.63 -1.84
CA ARG A 114 -4.19 -9.04 -2.43
C ARG A 114 -5.29 -9.02 -1.39
N PHE A 115 -6.35 -8.29 -1.68
CA PHE A 115 -7.51 -8.10 -0.80
C PHE A 115 -8.71 -8.85 -1.36
N PHE A 116 -9.23 -9.78 -0.59
CA PHE A 116 -10.44 -10.53 -0.90
C PHE A 116 -11.51 -10.14 0.13
N LEU A 117 -12.44 -9.28 -0.27
CA LEU A 117 -13.51 -8.81 0.59
C LEU A 117 -14.80 -9.59 0.33
N GLU A 118 -15.27 -10.28 1.36
CA GLU A 118 -16.57 -10.95 1.34
C GLU A 118 -17.73 -9.95 1.40
N GLU A 119 -18.96 -10.41 1.19
CA GLU A 119 -20.17 -9.58 1.14
C GLU A 119 -20.28 -8.61 2.32
N GLY A 120 -20.54 -7.36 2.03
CA GLY A 120 -20.73 -6.29 3.02
C GLY A 120 -19.49 -5.91 3.84
N ALA A 121 -18.33 -6.48 3.54
CA ALA A 121 -17.08 -6.15 4.25
C ALA A 121 -16.63 -4.70 3.98
N LYS A 122 -15.98 -4.09 4.96
CA LYS A 122 -15.46 -2.71 4.88
C LYS A 122 -14.01 -2.67 5.28
N VAL A 123 -13.17 -2.11 4.41
CA VAL A 123 -11.73 -1.96 4.67
C VAL A 123 -11.32 -0.50 4.46
N LYS A 124 -10.58 0.04 5.43
CA LYS A 124 -9.75 1.21 5.20
C LYS A 124 -8.29 0.75 5.17
N TYR A 125 -7.62 0.93 4.03
CA TYR A 125 -6.22 0.58 3.83
C TYR A 125 -5.38 1.85 3.72
N ILE A 126 -4.36 1.96 4.56
CA ILE A 126 -3.41 3.08 4.57
C ILE A 126 -2.02 2.51 4.32
N GLU A 127 -1.34 2.98 3.28
CA GLU A 127 0.01 2.57 2.94
C GLU A 127 0.93 3.77 2.88
N LYS A 128 2.04 3.72 3.63
CA LYS A 128 3.04 4.77 3.66
C LYS A 128 4.40 4.26 3.19
N HIS A 129 5.02 5.00 2.28
CA HIS A 129 6.36 4.73 1.77
C HIS A 129 7.32 5.86 2.18
N TYR A 130 8.45 5.47 2.73
CA TYR A 130 9.44 6.39 3.25
C TYR A 130 10.86 5.89 2.95
N GLY A 131 11.73 6.81 2.57
CA GLY A 131 13.15 6.54 2.36
C GLY A 131 14.03 7.55 3.06
N GLU A 132 15.14 7.09 3.60
CA GLU A 132 16.16 7.94 4.21
C GLU A 132 17.55 7.32 4.10
N GLY A 133 18.56 8.04 4.59
CA GLY A 133 19.94 7.64 4.61
C GLY A 133 20.82 8.53 3.74
N SER A 134 22.11 8.54 4.03
CA SER A 134 23.13 9.37 3.41
C SER A 134 23.85 8.71 2.23
N GLY A 135 23.59 7.41 2.00
CA GLY A 135 24.17 6.65 0.90
C GLY A 135 23.64 7.05 -0.47
N ASP A 136 24.41 6.77 -1.51
CA ASP A 136 24.03 6.97 -2.93
C ASP A 136 23.34 5.76 -3.56
N GLY A 137 23.25 4.63 -2.85
CA GLY A 137 22.44 3.49 -3.23
C GLY A 137 20.94 3.85 -3.18
N LYS A 138 20.20 3.48 -4.22
CA LYS A 138 18.77 3.80 -4.38
C LYS A 138 17.89 3.09 -3.34
N ARG A 139 16.79 3.76 -2.99
CA ARG A 139 15.68 3.23 -2.21
C ARG A 139 14.51 3.03 -3.16
N ILE A 140 14.19 1.76 -3.45
CA ILE A 140 13.24 1.37 -4.49
C ILE A 140 12.04 0.66 -3.86
N LEU A 141 10.83 1.12 -4.18
CA LEU A 141 9.58 0.57 -3.67
C LEU A 141 8.58 0.34 -4.79
N ASN A 142 8.31 -0.93 -5.14
CA ASN A 142 7.40 -1.30 -6.23
C ASN A 142 6.21 -2.11 -5.71
N PRO A 143 5.20 -1.45 -5.12
CA PRO A 143 4.02 -2.13 -4.60
C PRO A 143 3.07 -2.56 -5.72
N VAL A 144 2.49 -3.75 -5.54
CA VAL A 144 1.36 -4.24 -6.32
C VAL A 144 0.18 -4.47 -5.38
N THR A 145 -0.97 -3.90 -5.70
CA THR A 145 -2.20 -4.11 -4.93
C THR A 145 -3.29 -4.65 -5.83
N GLU A 146 -3.90 -5.76 -5.45
CA GLU A 146 -5.06 -6.35 -6.13
C GLU A 146 -6.24 -6.39 -5.18
N VAL A 147 -7.40 -5.92 -5.63
CA VAL A 147 -8.61 -5.78 -4.82
C VAL A 147 -9.78 -6.50 -5.48
N TYR A 148 -10.39 -7.43 -4.76
CA TYR A 148 -11.56 -8.19 -5.21
C TYR A 148 -12.71 -7.93 -4.24
N LEU A 149 -13.72 -7.19 -4.70
CA LEU A 149 -14.87 -6.77 -3.90
C LEU A 149 -16.12 -7.58 -4.26
N LYS A 150 -16.58 -8.41 -3.34
CA LYS A 150 -17.89 -9.09 -3.44
C LYS A 150 -19.04 -8.14 -3.08
N GLU A 151 -20.25 -8.52 -3.42
CA GLU A 151 -21.45 -7.71 -3.30
C GLU A 151 -21.56 -6.90 -1.99
N GLY A 152 -21.81 -5.62 -2.12
CA GLY A 152 -22.01 -4.69 -1.01
C GLY A 152 -20.74 -4.35 -0.22
N SER A 153 -19.57 -4.89 -0.58
CA SER A 153 -18.32 -4.57 0.12
C SER A 153 -17.72 -3.23 -0.35
N ASN A 154 -16.93 -2.60 0.51
CA ASN A 154 -16.36 -1.28 0.27
C ASN A 154 -14.90 -1.22 0.72
N MET A 155 -14.05 -0.57 -0.06
CA MET A 155 -12.67 -0.32 0.31
C MET A 155 -12.26 1.13 0.04
N GLU A 156 -11.64 1.74 1.05
CA GLU A 156 -10.94 3.01 0.92
C GLU A 156 -9.44 2.74 1.00
N MET A 157 -8.69 3.21 0.00
CA MET A 157 -7.23 3.13 -0.04
C MET A 157 -6.64 4.53 0.03
N GLU A 158 -5.70 4.74 0.94
CA GLU A 158 -4.86 5.93 0.99
C GLU A 158 -3.40 5.52 0.87
N THR A 159 -2.72 5.99 -0.17
CA THR A 159 -1.30 5.73 -0.40
C THR A 159 -0.51 7.02 -0.30
N VAL A 160 0.57 7.04 0.49
CA VAL A 160 1.37 8.22 0.77
C VAL A 160 2.84 7.93 0.52
N GLN A 161 3.47 8.70 -0.38
CA GLN A 161 4.91 8.66 -0.64
C GLN A 161 5.43 10.09 -0.78
N ILE A 162 6.01 10.63 0.28
CA ILE A 162 6.37 12.06 0.31
C ILE A 162 7.88 12.29 0.35
N LYS A 163 8.68 11.33 0.85
CA LYS A 163 10.11 11.56 1.09
C LYS A 163 10.98 10.36 0.78
N GLY A 164 12.08 10.62 0.08
CA GLY A 164 13.29 9.79 0.05
C GLY A 164 13.21 8.50 -0.75
N VAL A 165 12.13 8.22 -1.46
CA VAL A 165 12.03 7.07 -2.37
C VAL A 165 12.58 7.49 -3.72
N ASP A 166 13.65 6.83 -4.20
CA ASP A 166 14.34 7.20 -5.44
C ASP A 166 13.61 6.71 -6.69
N SER A 167 12.98 5.55 -6.60
CA SER A 167 12.18 4.97 -7.69
C SER A 167 10.98 4.19 -7.16
N THR A 168 9.83 4.37 -7.79
CA THR A 168 8.65 3.54 -7.53
C THR A 168 7.91 3.20 -8.81
N ILE A 169 7.43 1.94 -8.89
CA ILE A 169 6.46 1.48 -9.88
C ILE A 169 5.31 0.85 -9.11
N ARG A 170 4.21 1.58 -8.99
CA ARG A 170 2.99 1.14 -8.30
C ARG A 170 1.98 0.63 -9.30
N THR A 171 1.41 -0.54 -9.04
CA THR A 171 0.28 -1.06 -9.81
C THR A 171 -0.86 -1.40 -8.87
N THR A 172 -2.06 -0.88 -9.16
CA THR A 172 -3.29 -1.22 -8.43
C THR A 172 -4.32 -1.76 -9.40
N LYS A 173 -4.92 -2.91 -9.07
CA LYS A 173 -6.02 -3.53 -9.82
C LYS A 173 -7.22 -3.70 -8.93
N GLY A 174 -8.42 -3.43 -9.45
CA GLY A 174 -9.69 -3.65 -8.76
C GLY A 174 -10.68 -4.41 -9.63
N VAL A 175 -11.38 -5.38 -9.03
CA VAL A 175 -12.50 -6.11 -9.66
C VAL A 175 -13.70 -5.99 -8.73
N LEU A 176 -14.76 -5.34 -9.21
CA LEU A 176 -15.88 -4.89 -8.41
C LEU A 176 -17.19 -5.57 -8.83
N GLU A 177 -17.83 -6.28 -7.89
CA GLU A 177 -19.16 -6.86 -8.05
C GLU A 177 -20.28 -5.83 -7.74
N ASN A 178 -21.53 -6.29 -7.62
CA ASN A 178 -22.70 -5.43 -7.41
C ASN A 178 -22.61 -4.61 -6.11
N ASN A 179 -23.09 -3.36 -6.16
CA ASN A 179 -23.23 -2.48 -4.99
C ASN A 179 -21.91 -2.24 -4.22
N THR A 180 -20.78 -2.30 -4.90
CA THR A 180 -19.43 -2.12 -4.30
C THR A 180 -18.87 -0.73 -4.53
N SER A 181 -17.92 -0.34 -3.68
CA SER A 181 -17.20 0.93 -3.84
C SER A 181 -15.70 0.75 -3.56
N LEU A 182 -14.87 1.26 -4.47
CA LEU A 182 -13.41 1.37 -4.30
C LEU A 182 -13.01 2.84 -4.44
N VAL A 183 -12.59 3.45 -3.35
CA VAL A 183 -12.07 4.82 -3.33
C VAL A 183 -10.56 4.78 -3.13
N ILE A 184 -9.81 5.40 -4.03
CA ILE A 184 -8.34 5.46 -3.98
C ILE A 184 -7.91 6.92 -3.91
N LEU A 185 -7.13 7.26 -2.88
CA LEU A 185 -6.46 8.54 -2.72
C LEU A 185 -4.96 8.31 -2.70
N GLU A 186 -4.27 8.75 -3.73
CA GLU A 186 -2.82 8.77 -3.80
C GLU A 186 -2.28 10.16 -3.48
N LYS A 187 -1.23 10.22 -2.64
CA LYS A 187 -0.45 11.42 -2.36
C LYS A 187 1.01 11.11 -2.64
N ILE A 188 1.60 11.75 -3.64
CA ILE A 188 2.97 11.47 -4.06
C ILE A 188 3.77 12.75 -4.27
N MET A 189 5.00 12.75 -3.75
CA MET A 189 5.95 13.82 -3.98
C MET A 189 7.28 13.23 -4.48
N THR A 190 7.84 13.86 -5.51
CA THR A 190 9.17 13.55 -6.03
C THR A 190 10.00 14.81 -6.18
N HIS A 191 11.30 14.67 -5.95
CA HIS A 191 12.27 15.75 -6.09
C HIS A 191 13.62 15.19 -6.59
N GLY A 192 14.59 16.05 -6.87
CA GLY A 192 15.91 15.62 -7.38
C GLY A 192 15.76 14.89 -8.72
N ASN A 193 16.28 13.69 -8.79
CA ASN A 193 16.18 12.80 -9.95
C ASN A 193 15.24 11.59 -9.70
N GLN A 194 14.34 11.70 -8.74
CA GLN A 194 13.41 10.64 -8.39
C GLN A 194 12.42 10.36 -9.52
N THR A 195 11.98 9.11 -9.61
CA THR A 195 11.01 8.66 -10.59
C THR A 195 9.84 7.94 -9.93
N ALA A 196 8.63 8.20 -10.39
CA ALA A 196 7.45 7.49 -9.93
C ALA A 196 6.53 7.18 -11.11
N LYS A 197 6.14 5.92 -11.23
CA LYS A 197 5.09 5.49 -12.14
C LYS A 197 3.97 4.84 -11.34
N THR A 198 2.74 5.35 -11.51
CA THR A 198 1.56 4.78 -10.88
C THR A 198 0.53 4.37 -11.94
N SER A 199 -0.06 3.20 -11.76
CA SER A 199 -1.03 2.62 -12.68
C SER A 199 -2.23 2.05 -11.91
N PHE A 200 -3.43 2.48 -12.28
CA PHE A 200 -4.70 2.03 -11.70
C PHE A 200 -5.56 1.39 -12.78
N ASN A 201 -5.97 0.14 -12.58
CA ASN A 201 -6.83 -0.60 -13.49
C ASN A 201 -8.04 -1.14 -12.70
N VAL A 202 -9.24 -0.65 -12.97
CA VAL A 202 -10.45 -1.02 -12.23
C VAL A 202 -11.54 -1.49 -13.18
N GLU A 203 -12.04 -2.71 -12.95
CA GLU A 203 -13.16 -3.31 -13.65
C GLU A 203 -14.43 -3.20 -12.80
N LEU A 204 -15.44 -2.53 -13.31
CA LEU A 204 -16.75 -2.35 -12.69
C LEU A 204 -17.74 -3.34 -13.32
N ASN A 205 -17.75 -4.58 -12.79
CA ASN A 205 -18.50 -5.69 -13.36
C ASN A 205 -19.95 -5.75 -12.87
N GLY A 206 -20.21 -5.25 -11.66
CA GLY A 206 -21.53 -5.31 -11.04
C GLY A 206 -22.37 -4.05 -11.19
N GLU A 207 -23.71 -4.21 -11.08
CA GLU A 207 -24.62 -3.06 -11.03
C GLU A 207 -24.38 -2.21 -9.77
N ASN A 208 -24.46 -0.88 -9.91
CA ASN A 208 -24.18 0.10 -8.87
C ASN A 208 -22.77 0.00 -8.28
N SER A 209 -21.83 -0.66 -8.96
CA SER A 209 -20.43 -0.59 -8.59
C SER A 209 -19.86 0.80 -8.87
N SER A 210 -18.92 1.24 -8.06
CA SER A 210 -18.33 2.56 -8.21
C SER A 210 -16.85 2.58 -7.87
N THR A 211 -16.09 3.43 -8.60
CA THR A 211 -14.71 3.75 -8.23
C THR A 211 -14.44 5.24 -8.34
N LYS A 212 -13.65 5.74 -7.41
CA LYS A 212 -13.06 7.07 -7.48
C LYS A 212 -11.56 6.96 -7.27
N VAL A 213 -10.78 7.35 -8.28
CA VAL A 213 -9.31 7.42 -8.20
C VAL A 213 -8.92 8.89 -8.18
N THR A 214 -8.23 9.32 -7.12
CA THR A 214 -7.74 10.68 -6.96
C THR A 214 -6.23 10.63 -6.72
N SER A 215 -5.43 11.21 -7.61
CA SER A 215 -4.00 11.41 -7.41
C SER A 215 -3.70 12.88 -7.17
N ARG A 216 -2.99 13.16 -6.08
CA ARG A 216 -2.48 14.49 -5.72
C ARG A 216 -0.96 14.42 -5.68
N SER A 217 -0.31 15.15 -6.56
CA SER A 217 1.12 15.03 -6.72
C SER A 217 1.86 16.36 -6.71
N VAL A 218 3.14 16.29 -6.29
CA VAL A 218 4.10 17.39 -6.39
C VAL A 218 5.38 16.84 -7.01
N ALA A 219 5.84 17.47 -8.08
CA ALA A 219 7.10 17.14 -8.73
C ALA A 219 7.99 18.37 -8.82
N THR A 220 9.23 18.26 -8.35
CA THR A 220 10.20 19.37 -8.35
C THR A 220 11.55 18.96 -8.91
N GLU A 221 12.37 19.93 -9.25
CA GLU A 221 13.73 19.79 -9.78
C GLU A 221 13.75 19.02 -11.13
N ASN A 222 14.34 17.83 -11.21
CA ASN A 222 14.43 17.04 -12.44
C ASN A 222 13.59 15.75 -12.34
N SER A 223 12.73 15.64 -11.32
CA SER A 223 11.95 14.43 -11.08
C SER A 223 10.91 14.16 -12.17
N VAL A 224 10.54 12.89 -12.33
CA VAL A 224 9.57 12.47 -13.33
C VAL A 224 8.48 11.62 -12.67
N GLN A 225 7.23 12.00 -12.91
CA GLN A 225 6.08 11.20 -12.52
C GLN A 225 5.28 10.80 -13.77
N GLN A 226 4.76 9.57 -13.76
CA GLN A 226 3.82 9.06 -14.75
C GLN A 226 2.60 8.51 -14.05
N PHE A 227 1.42 8.99 -14.46
CA PHE A 227 0.13 8.53 -13.94
C PHE A 227 -0.69 7.92 -15.07
N GLU A 228 -1.14 6.69 -14.87
CA GLU A 228 -2.02 5.97 -15.78
C GLU A 228 -3.24 5.47 -15.02
N SER A 229 -4.44 5.67 -15.56
CA SER A 229 -5.66 5.11 -15.00
C SER A 229 -6.55 4.57 -16.10
N HIS A 230 -6.99 3.33 -15.93
CA HIS A 230 -7.97 2.67 -16.78
C HIS A 230 -9.14 2.21 -15.94
N VAL A 231 -10.35 2.65 -16.28
CA VAL A 231 -11.59 2.23 -15.62
C VAL A 231 -12.51 1.65 -16.69
N GLU A 232 -12.86 0.37 -16.55
CA GLU A 232 -13.74 -0.35 -17.44
C GLU A 232 -15.10 -0.59 -16.79
N GLY A 233 -16.15 -0.04 -17.39
CA GLY A 233 -17.53 -0.22 -16.94
C GLY A 233 -18.25 -1.30 -17.73
N ASN A 234 -18.54 -2.44 -17.12
CA ASN A 234 -19.18 -3.60 -17.73
C ASN A 234 -20.67 -3.71 -17.37
N SER A 235 -21.19 -2.79 -16.56
CA SER A 235 -22.56 -2.75 -16.08
C SER A 235 -23.00 -1.29 -15.84
N LYS A 236 -24.20 -1.07 -15.25
CA LYS A 236 -24.62 0.25 -14.78
C LYS A 236 -23.81 0.64 -13.56
N CYS A 237 -22.77 1.41 -13.76
CA CYS A 237 -21.74 1.74 -12.77
C CYS A 237 -21.32 3.19 -12.84
N PHE A 238 -20.44 3.61 -11.91
CA PHE A 238 -19.89 4.96 -11.85
C PHE A 238 -18.37 4.91 -11.69
N GLY A 239 -17.63 5.58 -12.57
CA GLY A 239 -16.19 5.77 -12.49
C GLY A 239 -15.81 7.25 -12.51
N HIS A 240 -14.88 7.65 -11.64
CA HIS A 240 -14.32 9.01 -11.62
C HIS A 240 -12.81 8.93 -11.42
N VAL A 241 -12.05 9.62 -12.27
CA VAL A 241 -10.60 9.73 -12.16
C VAL A 241 -10.23 11.21 -12.12
N GLU A 242 -9.40 11.57 -11.17
CA GLU A 242 -8.91 12.92 -10.95
C GLU A 242 -7.41 12.90 -10.68
N CYS A 243 -6.62 13.64 -11.44
CA CYS A 243 -5.18 13.75 -11.26
C CYS A 243 -4.78 15.23 -11.28
N ASP A 244 -4.30 15.72 -10.13
CA ASP A 244 -3.79 17.08 -10.00
C ASP A 244 -2.32 17.05 -9.62
N ALA A 245 -1.53 17.88 -10.30
CA ALA A 245 -0.11 17.98 -10.07
C ALA A 245 0.36 19.43 -9.90
N ILE A 246 1.23 19.65 -8.94
CA ILE A 246 2.05 20.86 -8.83
C ILE A 246 3.43 20.53 -9.41
N ILE A 247 3.82 21.23 -10.45
CA ILE A 247 5.09 21.00 -11.15
C ILE A 247 5.96 22.24 -11.00
N LYS A 248 7.21 22.06 -10.57
CA LYS A 248 8.19 23.13 -10.40
C LYS A 248 9.52 22.73 -11.04
N ASP A 249 10.28 23.74 -11.48
CA ASP A 249 11.60 23.64 -12.11
C ASP A 249 11.54 22.84 -13.43
N SER A 250 12.38 21.82 -13.60
CA SER A 250 12.44 20.97 -14.80
C SER A 250 11.68 19.65 -14.65
N ALA A 251 10.90 19.49 -13.58
CA ALA A 251 10.15 18.28 -13.33
C ALA A 251 9.08 18.02 -14.40
N LYS A 252 8.68 16.76 -14.54
CA LYS A 252 7.67 16.34 -15.51
C LYS A 252 6.64 15.45 -14.86
N VAL A 253 5.37 15.69 -15.19
CA VAL A 253 4.25 14.78 -14.89
C VAL A 253 3.56 14.47 -16.21
N ILE A 254 3.37 13.17 -16.47
CA ILE A 254 2.86 12.62 -17.75
C ILE A 254 1.63 11.80 -17.48
#